data_dca618c7f53c6f5304e8d3d0acedf354
#
_entry.id   dca618c7f53c6f5304e8d3d0acedf354
#
_cell.length_a   1.000
_cell.length_b   1.000
_cell.length_c   1.000
_cell.angle_alpha   90.00
_cell.angle_beta   90.00
_cell.angle_gamma   90.00
#
_symmetry.space_group_name_H-M   'P 1'
#
loop_
_entity.id
_entity.type
_entity.pdbx_description
1 polymer ?
#
loop_
_entity_poly.entity_id
_entity_poly.type
_entity_poly.pdbx_seq_one_letter_code
_entity_poly.pdbx_strand_id
1 'polypeptide(L)'
;MKIKIKISKKHIEYNKAINFLEKKIALMKKKEGSELVWALEHPEIYTAGTSFSKSEILDNSINLIQTNRGGKITYHGPGQSIFYFVIDLNKRKNDIRNFINIIENTIIQTLSEYKIKSFADRDNVGIWVNDNNKIKKIAAIGIRVSKWIAFHGFSININNDLKKYKKIIPCGIKNKGITNLKSIKVQDYKELNNKIINNFIKNLAI
;
A
#
# COMPACT_ATOMS: atom_id res chain seq x y z
N MET A 1 7.97 15.14 16.57
CA MET A 1 8.95 14.19 15.94
C MET A 1 8.98 14.43 14.44
N LYS A 2 10.18 14.48 13.81
CA LYS A 2 10.28 14.80 12.37
C LYS A 2 10.27 13.49 11.56
N ILE A 3 9.18 13.21 10.83
CA ILE A 3 9.11 12.12 9.88
C ILE A 3 9.78 12.60 8.57
N LYS A 4 10.73 11.84 8.04
CA LYS A 4 11.33 12.13 6.74
C LYS A 4 10.35 11.77 5.63
N ILE A 5 10.13 12.69 4.70
CA ILE A 5 9.30 12.49 3.53
C ILE A 5 10.21 12.31 2.31
N LYS A 6 9.90 11.32 1.48
CA LYS A 6 10.54 11.09 0.18
C LYS A 6 9.49 10.84 -0.88
N ILE A 7 9.62 11.48 -2.04
CA ILE A 7 8.77 11.24 -3.20
C ILE A 7 9.68 10.99 -4.40
N SER A 8 9.52 9.87 -5.06
CA SER A 8 10.28 9.51 -6.25
C SER A 8 9.46 9.79 -7.50
N LYS A 9 10.04 10.55 -8.43
CA LYS A 9 9.38 10.88 -9.72
C LYS A 9 9.58 9.79 -10.79
N LYS A 10 10.65 8.98 -10.66
CA LYS A 10 10.93 7.85 -11.54
C LYS A 10 10.52 6.56 -10.87
N HIS A 11 10.19 5.55 -11.67
CA HIS A 11 9.94 4.21 -11.16
C HIS A 11 11.19 3.66 -10.44
N ILE A 12 10.99 3.02 -9.32
CA ILE A 12 12.05 2.43 -8.50
C ILE A 12 11.95 0.91 -8.57
N GLU A 13 13.02 0.25 -8.96
CA GLU A 13 13.10 -1.21 -8.93
C GLU A 13 12.78 -1.75 -7.53
N TYR A 14 11.97 -2.81 -7.47
CA TYR A 14 11.45 -3.36 -6.22
C TYR A 14 12.57 -3.69 -5.22
N ASN A 15 13.59 -4.43 -5.66
CA ASN A 15 14.71 -4.82 -4.80
C ASN A 15 15.51 -3.61 -4.28
N LYS A 16 15.67 -2.55 -5.11
CA LYS A 16 16.32 -1.31 -4.66
C LYS A 16 15.52 -0.63 -3.55
N ALA A 17 14.19 -0.61 -3.68
CA ALA A 17 13.33 -0.04 -2.66
C ALA A 17 13.38 -0.84 -1.35
N ILE A 18 13.29 -2.17 -1.43
CA ILE A 18 13.32 -3.04 -0.24
C ILE A 18 14.67 -2.94 0.48
N ASN A 19 15.79 -3.00 -0.24
CA ASN A 19 17.12 -2.84 0.35
C ASN A 19 17.27 -1.50 1.08
N PHE A 20 16.70 -0.42 0.53
CA PHE A 20 16.69 0.88 1.19
C PHE A 20 15.85 0.85 2.48
N LEU A 21 14.66 0.23 2.45
CA LEU A 21 13.81 0.10 3.63
C LEU A 21 14.48 -0.74 4.72
N GLU A 22 15.12 -1.86 4.37
CA GLU A 22 15.81 -2.73 5.32
C GLU A 22 16.93 -2.01 6.06
N LYS A 23 17.74 -1.20 5.35
CA LYS A 23 18.74 -0.33 5.98
C LYS A 23 18.09 0.66 6.96
N LYS A 24 16.95 1.26 6.60
CA LYS A 24 16.21 2.17 7.48
C LYS A 24 15.65 1.46 8.71
N ILE A 25 15.09 0.26 8.54
CA ILE A 25 14.58 -0.57 9.63
C ILE A 25 15.70 -0.96 10.59
N ALA A 26 16.87 -1.35 10.06
CA ALA A 26 18.03 -1.70 10.88
C ALA A 26 18.48 -0.53 11.77
N LEU A 27 18.59 0.68 11.20
CA LEU A 27 18.91 1.90 11.96
C LEU A 27 17.83 2.22 13.01
N MET A 28 16.56 2.10 12.66
CA MET A 28 15.47 2.32 13.61
C MET A 28 15.51 1.35 14.79
N LYS A 29 15.81 0.07 14.53
CA LYS A 29 15.96 -0.94 15.60
C LYS A 29 17.10 -0.65 16.55
N LYS A 30 18.13 0.05 16.11
CA LYS A 30 19.26 0.55 16.94
C LYS A 30 18.98 1.91 17.59
N LYS A 31 17.80 2.51 17.37
CA LYS A 31 17.43 3.87 17.81
C LYS A 31 18.28 4.99 17.18
N GLU A 32 18.96 4.70 16.07
CA GLU A 32 19.82 5.62 15.33
C GLU A 32 19.14 6.21 14.10
N GLY A 33 17.92 5.76 13.80
CA GLY A 33 17.17 6.12 12.60
C GLY A 33 16.12 7.19 12.83
N SER A 34 15.60 7.71 11.74
CA SER A 34 14.41 8.57 11.70
C SER A 34 13.28 7.88 10.96
N GLU A 35 12.05 8.13 11.38
CA GLU A 35 10.86 7.69 10.69
C GLU A 35 10.84 8.18 9.24
N LEU A 36 10.20 7.39 8.37
CA LEU A 36 10.14 7.64 6.94
C LEU A 36 8.73 7.40 6.42
N VAL A 37 8.29 8.26 5.50
CA VAL A 37 7.22 7.99 4.54
C VAL A 37 7.78 8.21 3.13
N TRP A 38 7.61 7.23 2.25
CA TRP A 38 8.15 7.27 0.90
C TRP A 38 7.10 6.89 -0.14
N ALA A 39 6.72 7.87 -0.98
CA ALA A 39 5.84 7.65 -2.12
C ALA A 39 6.66 7.38 -3.39
N LEU A 40 6.29 6.33 -4.14
CA LEU A 40 6.95 5.90 -5.36
C LEU A 40 6.02 5.07 -6.25
N GLU A 41 6.49 4.75 -7.45
CA GLU A 41 5.93 3.72 -8.33
C GLU A 41 7.01 2.67 -8.63
N HIS A 42 6.60 1.42 -8.90
CA HIS A 42 7.48 0.37 -9.38
C HIS A 42 7.31 0.13 -10.89
N PRO A 43 8.33 -0.38 -11.60
CA PRO A 43 8.10 -1.15 -12.82
C PRO A 43 7.19 -2.35 -12.55
N GLU A 44 6.68 -2.98 -13.60
CA GLU A 44 5.81 -4.16 -13.48
C GLU A 44 6.48 -5.29 -12.69
N ILE A 45 5.81 -5.73 -11.61
CA ILE A 45 6.27 -6.81 -10.75
C ILE A 45 5.11 -7.45 -10.00
N TYR A 46 5.17 -8.77 -9.81
CA TYR A 46 4.29 -9.48 -8.90
C TYR A 46 5.04 -9.78 -7.60
N THR A 47 4.37 -9.58 -6.48
CA THR A 47 4.96 -9.85 -5.16
C THR A 47 4.07 -10.77 -4.35
N ALA A 48 4.66 -11.78 -3.71
CA ALA A 48 3.98 -12.69 -2.80
C ALA A 48 4.33 -12.34 -1.36
N GLY A 49 3.32 -12.07 -0.53
CA GLY A 49 3.49 -11.85 0.90
C GLY A 49 3.53 -13.15 1.70
N THR A 50 3.62 -13.04 3.02
CA THR A 50 3.81 -14.20 3.93
C THR A 50 2.62 -15.17 3.98
N SER A 51 1.42 -14.74 3.56
CA SER A 51 0.21 -15.58 3.53
C SER A 51 -0.15 -16.07 2.12
N PHE A 52 0.81 -16.03 1.19
CA PHE A 52 0.65 -16.44 -0.19
C PHE A 52 0.50 -17.96 -0.32
N SER A 53 -0.32 -18.40 -1.28
CA SER A 53 -0.43 -19.79 -1.74
C SER A 53 -0.13 -19.87 -3.24
N LYS A 54 0.57 -20.93 -3.67
CA LYS A 54 0.84 -21.18 -5.09
C LYS A 54 -0.43 -21.27 -5.95
N SER A 55 -1.55 -21.71 -5.38
CA SER A 55 -2.86 -21.75 -6.03
C SER A 55 -3.43 -20.37 -6.41
N GLU A 56 -2.81 -19.29 -5.94
CA GLU A 56 -3.17 -17.92 -6.30
C GLU A 56 -2.52 -17.45 -7.61
N ILE A 57 -1.62 -18.22 -8.21
CA ILE A 57 -1.03 -17.98 -9.53
C ILE A 57 -1.93 -18.62 -10.57
N LEU A 58 -2.42 -17.82 -11.52
CA LEU A 58 -3.24 -18.29 -12.65
C LEU A 58 -2.42 -18.38 -13.96
N ASP A 59 -1.32 -17.64 -14.04
CA ASP A 59 -0.40 -17.62 -15.17
C ASP A 59 1.04 -17.73 -14.67
N ASN A 60 1.67 -18.88 -14.95
CA ASN A 60 3.05 -19.16 -14.49
C ASN A 60 4.14 -18.34 -15.20
N SER A 61 3.79 -17.55 -16.23
CA SER A 61 4.75 -16.66 -16.92
C SER A 61 5.07 -15.38 -16.13
N ILE A 62 4.45 -15.16 -14.97
CA ILE A 62 4.67 -13.95 -14.17
C ILE A 62 6.06 -13.95 -13.51
N ASN A 63 6.70 -12.78 -13.50
CA ASN A 63 7.89 -12.56 -12.68
C ASN A 63 7.45 -12.28 -11.23
N LEU A 64 7.60 -13.28 -10.35
CA LEU A 64 7.15 -13.25 -8.97
C LEU A 64 8.33 -13.15 -8.00
N ILE A 65 8.30 -12.14 -7.12
CA ILE A 65 9.23 -12.02 -5.99
C ILE A 65 8.51 -12.39 -4.70
N GLN A 66 9.07 -13.32 -3.95
CA GLN A 66 8.63 -13.60 -2.58
C GLN A 66 9.16 -12.53 -1.62
N THR A 67 8.32 -12.09 -0.71
CA THR A 67 8.58 -10.96 0.18
C THR A 67 8.19 -11.27 1.61
N ASN A 68 8.68 -10.48 2.54
CA ASN A 68 8.32 -10.60 3.95
C ASN A 68 7.18 -9.65 4.40
N ARG A 69 6.51 -8.94 3.46
CA ARG A 69 5.31 -8.16 3.79
C ARG A 69 4.14 -9.04 4.19
N GLY A 70 3.21 -8.48 4.92
CA GLY A 70 1.92 -9.13 5.17
C GLY A 70 1.08 -9.32 3.91
N GLY A 71 0.11 -10.23 3.98
CA GLY A 71 -0.86 -10.50 2.92
C GLY A 71 -0.37 -11.49 1.86
N LYS A 72 -1.13 -11.57 0.77
CA LYS A 72 -1.04 -12.57 -0.30
C LYS A 72 -0.34 -12.01 -1.54
N ILE A 73 -0.59 -12.62 -2.71
CA ILE A 73 -0.05 -12.16 -3.99
C ILE A 73 -0.70 -10.85 -4.44
N THR A 74 0.08 -9.97 -5.05
CA THR A 74 -0.40 -8.74 -5.68
C THR A 74 0.48 -8.35 -6.86
N TYR A 75 0.01 -7.38 -7.65
CA TYR A 75 0.73 -6.74 -8.75
C TYR A 75 1.06 -5.30 -8.39
N HIS A 76 2.25 -4.87 -8.80
CA HIS A 76 2.67 -3.47 -8.80
C HIS A 76 3.12 -3.08 -10.21
N GLY A 77 2.87 -1.82 -10.59
CA GLY A 77 3.27 -1.31 -11.90
C GLY A 77 2.96 0.17 -12.09
N PRO A 78 3.34 0.73 -13.25
CA PRO A 78 3.11 2.13 -13.57
C PRO A 78 1.65 2.54 -13.39
N GLY A 79 1.45 3.74 -12.83
CA GLY A 79 0.12 4.25 -12.50
C GLY A 79 -0.47 3.72 -11.19
N GLN A 80 0.32 3.00 -10.38
CA GLN A 80 -0.03 2.62 -9.02
C GLN A 80 0.90 3.32 -8.05
N SER A 81 0.37 4.19 -7.19
CA SER A 81 1.18 4.80 -6.12
C SER A 81 1.39 3.84 -4.97
N ILE A 82 2.65 3.67 -4.59
CA ILE A 82 3.09 2.88 -3.44
C ILE A 82 3.55 3.84 -2.34
N PHE A 83 3.09 3.61 -1.12
CA PHE A 83 3.48 4.35 0.06
C PHE A 83 4.18 3.41 1.03
N TYR A 84 5.51 3.41 0.98
CA TYR A 84 6.31 2.73 1.99
C TYR A 84 6.53 3.63 3.19
N PHE A 85 6.66 3.03 4.35
CA PHE A 85 7.00 3.74 5.58
C PHE A 85 7.89 2.90 6.49
N VAL A 86 8.56 3.56 7.42
CA VAL A 86 9.22 2.99 8.60
C VAL A 86 8.79 3.85 9.78
N ILE A 87 7.88 3.33 10.61
CA ILE A 87 7.22 4.07 11.70
C ILE A 87 7.45 3.34 13.02
N ASP A 88 7.86 4.08 14.04
CA ASP A 88 8.09 3.56 15.39
C ASP A 88 6.80 3.64 16.22
N LEU A 89 6.15 2.50 16.42
CA LEU A 89 4.93 2.41 17.21
C LEU A 89 5.18 2.53 18.72
N ASN A 90 6.44 2.38 19.21
CA ASN A 90 6.74 2.65 20.61
C ASN A 90 6.54 4.12 21.00
N LYS A 91 6.62 5.02 20.01
CA LYS A 91 6.37 6.46 20.19
C LYS A 91 4.88 6.82 20.15
N ARG A 92 4.03 5.81 19.98
CA ARG A 92 2.57 5.89 19.86
C ARG A 92 1.95 4.79 20.73
N LYS A 93 0.68 4.49 20.58
CA LYS A 93 0.11 3.28 21.17
C LYS A 93 0.69 2.05 20.45
N ASN A 94 1.19 1.07 21.20
CA ASN A 94 1.66 -0.22 20.67
C ASN A 94 0.44 -1.07 20.24
N ASP A 95 -0.29 -0.59 19.22
CA ASP A 95 -1.52 -1.18 18.73
C ASP A 95 -1.49 -1.24 17.20
N ILE A 96 -1.33 -2.46 16.68
CA ILE A 96 -1.26 -2.73 15.24
C ILE A 96 -2.63 -2.49 14.59
N ARG A 97 -3.74 -2.80 15.26
CA ARG A 97 -5.09 -2.57 14.72
C ARG A 97 -5.36 -1.08 14.57
N ASN A 98 -5.03 -0.31 15.60
CA ASN A 98 -5.14 1.14 15.54
C ASN A 98 -4.27 1.72 14.40
N PHE A 99 -3.07 1.19 14.21
CA PHE A 99 -2.20 1.63 13.12
C PHE A 99 -2.80 1.30 11.73
N ILE A 100 -3.43 0.14 11.55
CA ILE A 100 -4.15 -0.19 10.32
C ILE A 100 -5.33 0.78 10.13
N ASN A 101 -6.11 1.07 11.16
CA ASN A 101 -7.20 2.03 11.09
C ASN A 101 -6.72 3.43 10.69
N ILE A 102 -5.55 3.87 11.17
CA ILE A 102 -4.92 5.13 10.75
C ILE A 102 -4.65 5.13 9.25
N ILE A 103 -4.08 4.03 8.71
CA ILE A 103 -3.82 3.91 7.26
C ILE A 103 -5.15 3.95 6.48
N GLU A 104 -6.13 3.17 6.89
CA GLU A 104 -7.45 3.10 6.25
C GLU A 104 -8.15 4.46 6.25
N ASN A 105 -8.22 5.11 7.39
CA ASN A 105 -8.81 6.45 7.53
C ASN A 105 -8.07 7.49 6.68
N THR A 106 -6.75 7.41 6.60
CA THR A 106 -5.94 8.28 5.73
C THR A 106 -6.36 8.16 4.27
N ILE A 107 -6.48 6.94 3.77
CA ILE A 107 -6.85 6.70 2.38
C ILE A 107 -8.30 7.15 2.15
N ILE A 108 -9.24 6.76 3.01
CA ILE A 108 -10.67 7.12 2.91
C ILE A 108 -10.84 8.64 2.92
N GLN A 109 -10.22 9.33 3.87
CA GLN A 109 -10.25 10.79 3.96
C GLN A 109 -9.72 11.43 2.69
N THR A 110 -8.57 10.97 2.19
CA THR A 110 -8.00 11.53 0.96
C THR A 110 -8.89 11.28 -0.25
N LEU A 111 -9.45 10.08 -0.40
CA LEU A 111 -10.37 9.79 -1.51
C LEU A 111 -11.66 10.60 -1.43
N SER A 112 -12.14 10.93 -0.23
CA SER A 112 -13.31 11.79 -0.06
C SER A 112 -13.05 13.22 -0.56
N GLU A 113 -11.82 13.75 -0.44
CA GLU A 113 -11.44 15.04 -1.03
C GLU A 113 -11.54 15.04 -2.57
N TYR A 114 -11.36 13.88 -3.19
CA TYR A 114 -11.60 13.66 -4.63
C TYR A 114 -13.05 13.30 -4.96
N LYS A 115 -13.97 13.39 -3.97
CA LYS A 115 -15.39 13.02 -4.11
C LYS A 115 -15.57 11.55 -4.52
N ILE A 116 -14.71 10.66 -4.00
CA ILE A 116 -14.82 9.21 -4.16
C ILE A 116 -15.19 8.61 -2.80
N LYS A 117 -16.39 8.03 -2.72
CA LYS A 117 -16.85 7.32 -1.53
C LYS A 117 -16.17 5.96 -1.45
N SER A 118 -15.43 5.73 -0.38
CA SER A 118 -14.70 4.50 -0.13
C SER A 118 -14.85 4.04 1.32
N PHE A 119 -14.54 2.79 1.59
CA PHE A 119 -14.69 2.20 2.93
C PHE A 119 -13.66 1.10 3.18
N ALA A 120 -13.40 0.82 4.46
CA ALA A 120 -12.61 -0.32 4.92
C ALA A 120 -13.52 -1.54 5.13
N ASP A 121 -12.97 -2.75 4.93
CA ASP A 121 -13.66 -4.03 5.16
C ASP A 121 -12.87 -4.80 6.22
N ARG A 122 -13.51 -5.12 7.34
CA ARG A 122 -12.85 -5.78 8.49
C ARG A 122 -12.31 -7.17 8.17
N ASP A 123 -12.98 -7.90 7.26
CA ASP A 123 -12.62 -9.27 6.89
C ASP A 123 -11.60 -9.29 5.75
N ASN A 124 -11.51 -8.20 4.99
CA ASN A 124 -10.70 -8.10 3.79
C ASN A 124 -9.88 -6.80 3.79
N VAL A 125 -8.81 -6.77 4.56
CA VAL A 125 -7.96 -5.58 4.74
C VAL A 125 -7.65 -4.89 3.41
N GLY A 126 -7.85 -3.56 3.38
CA GLY A 126 -7.70 -2.70 2.21
C GLY A 126 -8.89 -1.75 2.03
N ILE A 127 -8.83 -0.91 1.01
CA ILE A 127 -9.88 0.08 0.75
C ILE A 127 -10.69 -0.32 -0.47
N TRP A 128 -12.00 -0.20 -0.31
CA TRP A 128 -13.02 -0.67 -1.23
C TRP A 128 -13.90 0.48 -1.70
N VAL A 129 -14.42 0.35 -2.90
CA VAL A 129 -15.39 1.27 -3.50
C VAL A 129 -16.52 0.48 -4.15
N ASN A 130 -17.67 1.12 -4.29
CA ASN A 130 -18.74 0.62 -5.17
C ASN A 130 -18.47 1.12 -6.59
N ASP A 131 -18.25 0.21 -7.51
CA ASP A 131 -18.00 0.46 -8.92
C ASP A 131 -19.04 -0.31 -9.74
N ASN A 132 -20.05 0.41 -10.26
CA ASN A 132 -21.17 -0.16 -11.02
C ASN A 132 -21.88 -1.30 -10.26
N ASN A 133 -22.30 -1.04 -9.03
CA ASN A 133 -22.96 -1.99 -8.11
C ASN A 133 -22.12 -3.24 -7.75
N LYS A 134 -20.79 -3.17 -7.98
CA LYS A 134 -19.85 -4.21 -7.56
C LYS A 134 -18.82 -3.62 -6.60
N ILE A 135 -18.61 -4.29 -5.49
CA ILE A 135 -17.57 -3.92 -4.54
C ILE A 135 -16.21 -4.32 -5.11
N LYS A 136 -15.31 -3.36 -5.29
CA LYS A 136 -13.97 -3.57 -5.83
C LYS A 136 -12.90 -2.91 -4.95
N LYS A 137 -11.75 -3.56 -4.86
CA LYS A 137 -10.60 -3.03 -4.11
C LYS A 137 -9.88 -1.96 -4.93
N ILE A 138 -9.64 -0.80 -4.31
CA ILE A 138 -8.92 0.32 -4.92
C ILE A 138 -7.54 0.54 -4.30
N ALA A 139 -7.37 0.10 -3.03
CA ALA A 139 -6.09 0.16 -2.33
C ALA A 139 -5.84 -1.13 -1.54
N ALA A 140 -4.60 -1.60 -1.56
CA ALA A 140 -4.15 -2.76 -0.82
C ALA A 140 -3.19 -2.33 0.31
N ILE A 141 -3.30 -2.97 1.48
CA ILE A 141 -2.46 -2.72 2.65
C ILE A 141 -1.69 -3.99 2.96
N GLY A 142 -0.36 -3.89 3.06
CA GLY A 142 0.51 -5.02 3.34
C GLY A 142 1.67 -4.61 4.25
N ILE A 143 1.41 -4.51 5.54
CA ILE A 143 2.39 -4.08 6.54
C ILE A 143 3.04 -5.25 7.25
N ARG A 144 4.19 -5.00 7.85
CA ARG A 144 4.84 -5.86 8.82
C ARG A 144 5.29 -5.04 10.03
N VAL A 145 5.24 -5.65 11.20
CA VAL A 145 5.73 -5.05 12.45
C VAL A 145 6.80 -5.95 13.05
N SER A 146 7.92 -5.37 13.47
CA SER A 146 9.00 -6.06 14.17
C SER A 146 9.60 -5.13 15.22
N LYS A 147 9.63 -5.55 16.50
CA LYS A 147 10.05 -4.72 17.64
C LYS A 147 9.30 -3.37 17.68
N TRP A 148 8.00 -3.41 17.41
CA TRP A 148 7.12 -2.24 17.30
C TRP A 148 7.52 -1.20 16.24
N ILE A 149 8.36 -1.58 15.29
CA ILE A 149 8.61 -0.81 14.08
C ILE A 149 7.72 -1.37 12.98
N ALA A 150 6.81 -0.56 12.48
CA ALA A 150 5.95 -0.87 11.33
C ALA A 150 6.65 -0.48 10.03
N PHE A 151 6.61 -1.35 9.02
CA PHE A 151 7.25 -1.14 7.72
C PHE A 151 6.53 -1.85 6.58
N HIS A 152 7.02 -1.69 5.34
CA HIS A 152 6.30 -1.83 4.08
C HIS A 152 5.26 -0.73 3.94
N GLY A 153 3.98 -1.02 3.65
CA GLY A 153 3.02 0.04 3.48
C GLY A 153 1.75 -0.37 2.75
N PHE A 154 1.31 0.50 1.83
CA PHE A 154 0.08 0.30 1.07
C PHE A 154 0.24 0.81 -0.36
N SER A 155 -0.68 0.40 -1.23
CA SER A 155 -0.73 0.82 -2.63
C SER A 155 -2.12 1.35 -2.97
N ILE A 156 -2.18 2.34 -3.87
CA ILE A 156 -3.42 2.90 -4.42
C ILE A 156 -3.37 2.79 -5.93
N ASN A 157 -4.36 2.14 -6.52
CA ASN A 157 -4.51 2.04 -7.96
C ASN A 157 -5.03 3.38 -8.50
N ILE A 158 -4.23 4.09 -9.32
CA ILE A 158 -4.64 5.37 -9.93
C ILE A 158 -5.13 5.16 -11.36
N ASN A 159 -4.26 4.63 -12.23
CA ASN A 159 -4.55 4.34 -13.64
C ASN A 159 -3.72 3.16 -14.18
N ASN A 160 -3.22 2.32 -13.29
CA ASN A 160 -2.47 1.11 -13.65
C ASN A 160 -3.31 0.12 -14.45
N ASP A 161 -2.67 -0.73 -15.25
CA ASP A 161 -3.31 -1.75 -16.06
C ASP A 161 -3.94 -2.85 -15.18
N LEU A 162 -5.27 -2.85 -15.10
CA LEU A 162 -6.03 -3.83 -14.31
C LEU A 162 -6.03 -5.23 -14.94
N LYS A 163 -5.68 -5.39 -16.23
CA LYS A 163 -5.58 -6.70 -16.89
C LYS A 163 -4.49 -7.58 -16.28
N LYS A 164 -3.46 -6.95 -15.72
CA LYS A 164 -2.35 -7.63 -15.03
C LYS A 164 -2.84 -8.44 -13.81
N TYR A 165 -3.88 -8.01 -13.13
CA TYR A 165 -4.46 -8.76 -12.02
C TYR A 165 -5.16 -10.06 -12.44
N LYS A 166 -5.51 -10.24 -13.73
CA LYS A 166 -6.11 -11.49 -14.24
C LYS A 166 -5.17 -12.68 -14.20
N LYS A 167 -3.86 -12.45 -14.04
CA LYS A 167 -2.84 -13.49 -13.92
C LYS A 167 -2.72 -14.10 -12.52
N ILE A 168 -3.42 -13.54 -11.55
CA ILE A 168 -3.36 -13.94 -10.14
C ILE A 168 -4.75 -13.91 -9.50
N ILE A 169 -4.90 -14.53 -8.33
CA ILE A 169 -6.04 -14.30 -7.43
C ILE A 169 -5.61 -13.26 -6.41
N PRO A 170 -5.85 -11.95 -6.64
CA PRO A 170 -5.29 -10.90 -5.81
C PRO A 170 -5.91 -10.95 -4.41
N CYS A 171 -5.07 -10.92 -3.38
CA CYS A 171 -5.49 -11.00 -1.97
C CYS A 171 -6.28 -12.28 -1.62
N GLY A 172 -6.29 -13.31 -2.48
CA GLY A 172 -7.07 -14.54 -2.30
C GLY A 172 -8.59 -14.36 -2.38
N ILE A 173 -9.06 -13.24 -2.91
CA ILE A 173 -10.49 -12.90 -2.95
C ILE A 173 -11.03 -13.22 -4.35
N LYS A 174 -11.78 -14.31 -4.46
CA LYS A 174 -12.33 -14.80 -5.75
C LYS A 174 -13.54 -13.99 -6.25
N ASN A 175 -14.32 -13.41 -5.34
CA ASN A 175 -15.63 -12.83 -5.66
C ASN A 175 -15.67 -11.29 -5.70
N LYS A 176 -14.56 -10.60 -5.43
CA LYS A 176 -14.49 -9.14 -5.47
C LYS A 176 -13.41 -8.71 -6.46
N GLY A 177 -13.72 -7.73 -7.29
CA GLY A 177 -12.80 -7.21 -8.31
C GLY A 177 -11.76 -6.22 -7.76
N ILE A 178 -10.88 -5.81 -8.66
CA ILE A 178 -9.94 -4.69 -8.46
C ILE A 178 -10.38 -3.55 -9.39
N THR A 179 -10.20 -2.31 -8.95
CA THR A 179 -10.44 -1.12 -9.77
C THR A 179 -9.33 -0.09 -9.55
N ASN A 180 -9.36 1.00 -10.29
CA ASN A 180 -8.47 2.14 -10.14
C ASN A 180 -9.26 3.47 -10.12
N LEU A 181 -8.63 4.53 -9.65
CA LEU A 181 -9.28 5.83 -9.47
C LEU A 181 -9.83 6.40 -10.77
N LYS A 182 -9.08 6.28 -11.88
CA LYS A 182 -9.53 6.80 -13.19
C LYS A 182 -10.74 6.06 -13.75
N SER A 183 -10.92 4.78 -13.41
CA SER A 183 -12.13 4.01 -13.78
C SER A 183 -13.35 4.46 -12.98
N ILE A 184 -13.16 4.92 -11.73
CA ILE A 184 -14.25 5.43 -10.88
C ILE A 184 -14.62 6.86 -11.27
N LYS A 185 -13.61 7.71 -11.44
CA LYS A 185 -13.81 9.12 -11.75
C LYS A 185 -12.63 9.69 -12.53
N VAL A 186 -12.89 10.17 -13.74
CA VAL A 186 -11.88 10.80 -14.56
C VAL A 186 -11.63 12.23 -14.07
N GLN A 187 -10.48 12.44 -13.44
CA GLN A 187 -10.00 13.74 -12.96
C GLN A 187 -8.49 13.75 -12.78
N ASP A 188 -7.91 14.88 -12.36
CA ASP A 188 -6.49 14.98 -12.05
C ASP A 188 -6.20 14.43 -10.64
N TYR A 189 -5.18 13.58 -10.53
CA TYR A 189 -4.70 12.97 -9.30
C TYR A 189 -3.24 13.34 -8.98
N LYS A 190 -2.67 14.37 -9.60
CA LYS A 190 -1.25 14.76 -9.40
C LYS A 190 -0.91 15.04 -7.94
N GLU A 191 -1.84 15.63 -7.20
CA GLU A 191 -1.65 15.96 -5.78
C GLU A 191 -1.98 14.80 -4.83
N LEU A 192 -2.38 13.63 -5.33
CA LEU A 192 -2.79 12.50 -4.48
C LEU A 192 -1.69 12.11 -3.49
N ASN A 193 -0.44 12.00 -3.95
CA ASN A 193 0.68 11.59 -3.10
C ASN A 193 0.92 12.59 -1.97
N ASN A 194 0.89 13.89 -2.25
CA ASN A 194 1.04 14.94 -1.24
C ASN A 194 -0.10 14.91 -0.23
N LYS A 195 -1.33 14.77 -0.68
CA LYS A 195 -2.51 14.69 0.20
C LYS A 195 -2.49 13.46 1.10
N ILE A 196 -2.15 12.28 0.55
CA ILE A 196 -1.99 11.05 1.34
C ILE A 196 -0.92 11.22 2.42
N ILE A 197 0.24 11.77 2.07
CA ILE A 197 1.34 11.97 3.02
C ILE A 197 0.91 12.92 4.14
N ASN A 198 0.29 14.05 3.78
CA ASN A 198 -0.15 15.05 4.75
C ASN A 198 -1.23 14.49 5.71
N ASN A 199 -2.24 13.80 5.17
CA ASN A 199 -3.28 13.16 5.96
C ASN A 199 -2.72 12.04 6.85
N PHE A 200 -1.77 11.24 6.32
CA PHE A 200 -1.12 10.18 7.09
C PHE A 200 -0.33 10.74 8.29
N ILE A 201 0.47 11.79 8.08
CA ILE A 201 1.23 12.43 9.15
C ILE A 201 0.29 13.05 10.19
N LYS A 202 -0.79 13.71 9.74
CA LYS A 202 -1.81 14.26 10.63
C LYS A 202 -2.47 13.18 11.49
N ASN A 203 -2.90 12.09 10.86
CA ASN A 203 -3.58 10.98 11.55
C ASN A 203 -2.65 10.18 12.47
N LEU A 204 -1.32 10.18 12.20
CA LEU A 204 -0.32 9.59 13.08
C LEU A 204 -0.06 10.42 14.35
N ALA A 205 -0.42 11.69 14.36
CA ALA A 205 -0.19 12.60 15.49
C ALA A 205 -1.34 12.58 16.53
N ILE A 206 -2.44 11.90 16.22
CA ILE A 206 -3.60 11.70 17.09
C ILE A 206 -3.40 10.44 17.94
#